data_96baeefab0f988c2c52e2e4d2cfce7e8
#
_entry.id   96baeefab0f988c2c52e2e4d2cfce7e8
#
_cell.length_a   1.000
_cell.length_b   1.000
_cell.length_c   1.000
_cell.angle_alpha   90.00
_cell.angle_beta   90.00
_cell.angle_gamma   90.00
#
_symmetry.space_group_name_H-M   'P 1'
#
loop_
_entity.id
_entity.type
_entity.pdbx_description
1 polymer ?
#
loop_
_entity_poly.entity_id
_entity_poly.type
_entity_poly.pdbx_seq_one_letter_code
_entity_poly.pdbx_strand_id
1 'polypeptide(L)'
;MTGRGSPRRGPGGTSKRGKPRPGTGGNNRRSLEGKGPTPPAQLRPGHPAQRRAAAKAGPRGAAGQRSADGAARSTGRPPAAGQAPTRARGAGSAAEVIAGRNPVLETLRSPVPVVALHVGPRLDQDERISQAIAIAADRGIPVVEAGRQELDRFSGGAIHQGIALRVRPYSYAHPEDLPARAAKDGEPPLIVALDGVTDPRNLGAIVRSTAAFGGHGVVVPVRRSAGVTAGAWKSSAGTLARLPVAQAPNLARALAAYQDAGLFVAGLDAGASVAIDELELADGPLVLVVGSEGQGLSRLIAERCDVLASIPIRRAAESLNAGIAAGIALYEVSRRRAISGSGRPATRSSRPA
;
A
#
# COMPACT_ATOMS: atom_id res chain seq x y z
N MET A 1 -77.35 11.29 16.60
CA MET A 1 -77.72 11.64 15.22
C MET A 1 -76.53 11.33 14.40
N THR A 2 -76.46 10.17 13.83
CA THR A 2 -76.72 9.81 12.45
C THR A 2 -75.77 10.50 11.49
N GLY A 3 -74.94 9.86 10.68
CA GLY A 3 -74.98 8.59 10.01
C GLY A 3 -73.74 8.44 9.18
N ARG A 4 -73.28 7.28 9.06
CA ARG A 4 -73.15 6.34 7.94
C ARG A 4 -72.72 6.91 6.58
N GLY A 5 -71.67 6.31 6.04
CA GLY A 5 -71.38 6.31 4.62
C GLY A 5 -70.05 5.68 4.22
N SER A 6 -69.96 4.35 4.21
CA SER A 6 -69.04 3.59 3.33
C SER A 6 -69.83 3.25 2.04
N PRO A 7 -69.23 2.58 1.06
CA PRO A 7 -68.02 2.71 0.28
C PRO A 7 -68.29 2.76 -1.23
N ARG A 8 -67.33 3.09 -2.07
CA ARG A 8 -67.40 2.68 -3.47
C ARG A 8 -66.05 2.26 -4.03
N ARG A 9 -66.06 0.97 -4.35
CA ARG A 9 -65.10 0.36 -5.30
C ARG A 9 -65.41 0.94 -6.70
N GLY A 10 -64.34 1.27 -7.43
CA GLY A 10 -64.38 1.52 -8.87
C GLY A 10 -63.28 0.73 -9.56
N PRO A 11 -63.46 0.36 -10.81
CA PRO A 11 -62.91 -0.90 -11.35
C PRO A 11 -61.53 -0.75 -11.97
N GLY A 12 -60.93 -1.91 -12.14
CA GLY A 12 -59.59 -2.14 -12.69
C GLY A 12 -59.34 -1.56 -14.06
N GLY A 13 -58.20 -0.95 -14.19
CA GLY A 13 -57.57 -0.62 -15.44
C GLY A 13 -56.39 -1.57 -15.65
N THR A 14 -56.58 -2.57 -16.50
CA THR A 14 -55.52 -3.39 -17.07
C THR A 14 -54.62 -2.52 -17.95
N SER A 15 -53.43 -2.17 -17.50
CA SER A 15 -52.41 -1.57 -18.32
C SER A 15 -51.65 -2.69 -19.04
N LYS A 16 -51.73 -2.63 -20.36
CA LYS A 16 -51.03 -3.47 -21.33
C LYS A 16 -49.51 -3.53 -21.04
N ARG A 17 -49.00 -4.75 -20.98
CA ARG A 17 -47.64 -5.20 -21.33
C ARG A 17 -46.57 -4.10 -21.37
N GLY A 18 -46.00 -3.78 -20.25
CA GLY A 18 -44.65 -3.20 -20.18
C GLY A 18 -43.63 -4.32 -20.22
N LYS A 19 -42.82 -4.34 -21.27
CA LYS A 19 -41.60 -5.16 -21.31
C LYS A 19 -40.72 -4.81 -20.11
N PRO A 20 -40.10 -5.77 -19.41
CA PRO A 20 -39.14 -5.47 -18.34
C PRO A 20 -37.99 -4.68 -18.90
N ARG A 21 -37.63 -3.57 -18.25
CA ARG A 21 -36.41 -2.82 -18.53
C ARG A 21 -35.23 -3.74 -18.21
N PRO A 22 -34.18 -3.79 -19.07
CA PRO A 22 -32.97 -4.55 -18.75
C PRO A 22 -32.27 -3.90 -17.55
N GLY A 23 -32.33 -4.58 -16.41
CA GLY A 23 -31.46 -4.30 -15.29
C GLY A 23 -30.03 -4.64 -15.67
N THR A 24 -29.08 -3.80 -15.32
CA THR A 24 -27.63 -4.02 -15.43
C THR A 24 -27.22 -5.17 -14.50
N GLY A 25 -27.45 -6.42 -14.93
CA GLY A 25 -27.13 -7.59 -14.13
C GLY A 25 -27.72 -8.86 -14.74
N GLY A 26 -26.98 -9.51 -15.64
CA GLY A 26 -27.06 -10.93 -15.86
C GLY A 26 -28.33 -11.52 -16.43
N ASN A 27 -28.70 -11.12 -17.61
CA ASN A 27 -29.76 -11.77 -18.34
C ASN A 27 -29.26 -12.73 -19.43
N ASN A 28 -28.50 -13.75 -19.04
CA ASN A 28 -28.36 -14.93 -19.89
C ASN A 28 -28.03 -16.15 -19.03
N ARG A 29 -29.04 -16.63 -18.26
CA ARG A 29 -28.94 -17.93 -17.59
C ARG A 29 -28.59 -19.09 -18.57
N ARG A 30 -29.01 -18.97 -19.82
CA ARG A 30 -28.69 -19.96 -20.87
C ARG A 30 -27.24 -19.93 -21.34
N SER A 31 -26.52 -18.81 -21.20
CA SER A 31 -25.08 -18.74 -21.52
C SER A 31 -24.18 -19.19 -20.38
N LEU A 32 -24.75 -19.42 -19.18
CA LEU A 32 -24.07 -19.95 -17.99
C LEU A 32 -24.27 -21.45 -17.79
N GLU A 33 -25.12 -22.09 -18.58
CA GLU A 33 -25.18 -23.54 -18.66
C GLU A 33 -23.96 -24.04 -19.42
N GLY A 34 -22.84 -24.15 -18.70
CA GLY A 34 -21.61 -24.73 -19.20
C GLY A 34 -21.85 -26.19 -19.63
N LYS A 35 -21.15 -26.62 -20.68
CA LYS A 35 -21.15 -28.00 -21.19
C LYS A 35 -20.57 -28.98 -20.15
N GLY A 36 -21.26 -29.18 -19.03
CA GLY A 36 -20.85 -30.11 -17.98
C GLY A 36 -19.86 -29.52 -16.96
N PRO A 37 -19.45 -30.30 -15.94
CA PRO A 37 -18.53 -29.87 -14.90
C PRO A 37 -17.18 -29.48 -15.51
N THR A 38 -16.64 -28.36 -15.05
CA THR A 38 -15.34 -27.84 -15.53
C THR A 38 -14.24 -28.89 -15.42
N PRO A 39 -13.55 -29.27 -16.50
CA PRO A 39 -12.51 -30.29 -16.45
C PRO A 39 -11.43 -29.97 -15.42
N PRO A 40 -10.79 -30.98 -14.78
CA PRO A 40 -9.67 -30.78 -13.90
C PRO A 40 -8.58 -29.91 -14.54
N ALA A 41 -7.88 -29.10 -13.76
CA ALA A 41 -6.89 -28.13 -14.23
C ALA A 41 -5.81 -28.73 -15.16
N GLN A 42 -5.50 -30.02 -14.98
CA GLN A 42 -4.53 -30.77 -15.79
C GLN A 42 -5.01 -31.07 -17.23
N LEU A 43 -6.32 -31.05 -17.46
CA LEU A 43 -6.94 -31.36 -18.77
C LEU A 43 -7.35 -30.09 -19.54
N ARG A 44 -7.07 -28.91 -19.02
CA ARG A 44 -7.39 -27.64 -19.68
C ARG A 44 -6.28 -27.22 -20.62
N PRO A 45 -6.54 -27.01 -21.93
CA PRO A 45 -5.54 -26.55 -22.87
C PRO A 45 -4.91 -25.22 -22.41
N GLY A 46 -3.57 -25.16 -22.37
CA GLY A 46 -2.83 -23.96 -21.98
C GLY A 46 -2.68 -23.70 -20.48
N HIS A 47 -3.28 -24.50 -19.60
CA HIS A 47 -3.16 -24.31 -18.16
C HIS A 47 -1.77 -24.77 -17.65
N PRO A 48 -1.10 -24.05 -16.71
CA PRO A 48 0.22 -24.41 -16.18
C PRO A 48 0.31 -25.81 -15.58
N ALA A 49 -0.79 -26.34 -15.03
CA ALA A 49 -0.86 -27.70 -14.51
C ALA A 49 -0.75 -28.78 -15.61
N GLN A 50 -1.20 -28.49 -16.83
CA GLN A 50 -1.03 -29.39 -17.97
C GLN A 50 0.44 -29.53 -18.37
N ARG A 51 1.18 -28.42 -18.38
CA ARG A 51 2.64 -28.43 -18.68
C ARG A 51 3.42 -29.20 -17.62
N ARG A 52 3.03 -29.12 -16.32
CA ARG A 52 3.65 -29.86 -15.23
C ARG A 52 3.32 -31.34 -15.29
N ALA A 53 2.12 -31.71 -15.71
CA ALA A 53 1.73 -33.14 -15.89
C ALA A 53 2.46 -33.77 -17.09
N ALA A 54 2.61 -33.02 -18.20
CA ALA A 54 3.38 -33.47 -19.38
C ALA A 54 4.88 -33.62 -19.08
N ALA A 55 5.45 -32.76 -18.23
CA ALA A 55 6.85 -32.88 -17.81
C ALA A 55 7.11 -34.05 -16.84
N LYS A 56 6.07 -34.52 -16.12
CA LYS A 56 6.14 -35.70 -15.24
C LYS A 56 5.95 -37.05 -15.97
N ALA A 57 5.32 -37.02 -17.14
CA ALA A 57 5.20 -38.16 -18.05
C ALA A 57 6.41 -38.17 -18.99
N GLY A 58 7.57 -38.56 -18.48
CA GLY A 58 8.77 -38.77 -19.28
C GLY A 58 8.54 -39.78 -20.40
N PRO A 59 9.28 -39.73 -21.53
CA PRO A 59 9.05 -40.54 -22.68
C PRO A 59 9.34 -42.02 -22.35
N ARG A 60 8.30 -42.84 -22.39
CA ARG A 60 8.46 -44.31 -22.47
C ARG A 60 8.88 -44.66 -23.89
N GLY A 61 9.98 -45.42 -23.95
CA GLY A 61 10.72 -45.73 -25.16
C GLY A 61 9.93 -46.41 -26.27
N ALA A 62 10.38 -46.14 -27.46
CA ALA A 62 10.29 -47.02 -28.60
C ALA A 62 11.68 -47.14 -29.21
N ALA A 63 12.21 -48.33 -29.16
CA ALA A 63 13.45 -48.70 -29.84
C ALA A 63 13.18 -48.91 -31.33
N GLY A 64 14.15 -48.56 -32.18
CA GLY A 64 14.11 -49.01 -33.57
C GLY A 64 14.93 -48.17 -34.56
N GLN A 65 16.16 -48.63 -34.82
CA GLN A 65 16.93 -48.68 -36.09
C GLN A 65 17.58 -47.40 -36.66
N ARG A 66 18.88 -47.42 -36.52
CA ARG A 66 20.05 -47.16 -37.38
C ARG A 66 19.83 -46.46 -38.74
N SER A 67 20.61 -45.41 -39.02
CA SER A 67 21.56 -45.40 -40.15
C SER A 67 22.60 -44.27 -39.92
N ALA A 68 23.83 -44.64 -40.22
CA ALA A 68 25.01 -43.77 -40.22
C ALA A 68 25.03 -42.91 -41.48
N ASP A 69 25.58 -41.71 -41.40
CA ASP A 69 26.68 -41.17 -42.18
C ASP A 69 26.72 -39.66 -42.14
N GLY A 70 27.95 -39.15 -42.12
CA GLY A 70 28.16 -37.75 -42.57
C GLY A 70 28.95 -36.88 -41.57
N ALA A 71 30.25 -37.04 -41.57
CA ALA A 71 31.21 -36.13 -40.96
C ALA A 71 31.21 -34.77 -41.62
N ALA A 72 31.25 -33.69 -40.84
CA ALA A 72 31.89 -32.43 -41.22
C ALA A 72 32.30 -31.59 -40.01
N ARG A 73 33.55 -31.25 -40.01
CA ARG A 73 34.31 -30.42 -39.04
C ARG A 73 33.79 -28.97 -39.07
N SER A 74 33.71 -28.33 -37.89
CA SER A 74 34.05 -26.89 -37.78
C SER A 74 34.41 -26.50 -36.37
N THR A 75 35.62 -26.20 -36.21
CA THR A 75 36.39 -25.19 -35.45
C THR A 75 35.71 -24.53 -34.26
N GLY A 76 36.42 -24.64 -33.15
CA GLY A 76 36.09 -24.09 -31.85
C GLY A 76 36.09 -22.58 -31.77
N ARG A 77 35.20 -22.10 -30.89
CA ARG A 77 35.23 -20.75 -30.32
C ARG A 77 35.28 -20.89 -28.79
N PRO A 78 36.20 -20.18 -28.10
CA PRO A 78 36.32 -20.31 -26.64
C PRO A 78 35.09 -19.73 -25.93
N PRO A 79 34.73 -20.24 -24.73
CA PRO A 79 33.60 -19.73 -23.96
C PRO A 79 33.96 -18.34 -23.42
N ALA A 80 33.08 -17.38 -23.68
CA ALA A 80 33.13 -16.05 -23.13
C ALA A 80 32.99 -16.12 -21.60
N ALA A 81 33.87 -15.41 -20.91
CA ALA A 81 33.90 -15.27 -19.49
C ALA A 81 32.53 -14.90 -18.91
N GLY A 82 32.17 -15.64 -17.85
CA GLY A 82 30.93 -15.42 -17.11
C GLY A 82 30.83 -13.98 -16.60
N GLN A 83 29.80 -13.28 -17.07
CA GLN A 83 29.35 -12.07 -16.45
C GLN A 83 28.72 -12.46 -15.11
N ALA A 84 29.30 -11.96 -14.03
CA ALA A 84 28.72 -12.03 -12.70
C ALA A 84 27.27 -11.47 -12.75
N PRO A 85 26.32 -12.05 -12.00
CA PRO A 85 24.97 -11.53 -11.94
C PRO A 85 25.06 -10.10 -11.38
N THR A 86 24.80 -9.13 -12.24
CA THR A 86 24.54 -7.76 -11.82
C THR A 86 23.43 -7.81 -10.77
N ARG A 87 23.79 -7.46 -9.53
CA ARG A 87 22.82 -7.23 -8.47
C ARG A 87 21.69 -6.39 -9.08
N ALA A 88 20.49 -6.95 -9.09
CA ALA A 88 19.28 -6.23 -9.46
C ALA A 88 19.24 -4.98 -8.57
N ARG A 89 19.57 -3.84 -9.15
CA ARG A 89 19.25 -2.54 -8.56
C ARG A 89 17.76 -2.61 -8.28
N GLY A 90 17.40 -2.46 -6.99
CA GLY A 90 16.01 -2.42 -6.56
C GLY A 90 15.23 -1.55 -7.52
N ALA A 91 14.05 -2.02 -7.92
CA ALA A 91 13.15 -1.31 -8.80
C ALA A 91 12.90 0.07 -8.17
N GLY A 92 13.67 1.06 -8.63
CA GLY A 92 13.48 2.44 -8.26
C GLY A 92 12.03 2.76 -8.61
N SER A 93 11.24 3.14 -7.62
CA SER A 93 9.89 3.61 -7.81
C SER A 93 9.93 4.63 -8.95
N ALA A 94 9.18 4.37 -10.03
CA ALA A 94 9.05 5.32 -11.11
C ALA A 94 8.56 6.64 -10.52
N ALA A 95 9.07 7.78 -11.03
CA ALA A 95 8.64 9.08 -10.56
C ALA A 95 7.11 9.17 -10.65
N GLU A 96 6.46 9.49 -9.54
CA GLU A 96 5.01 9.69 -9.52
C GLU A 96 4.68 10.97 -10.27
N VAL A 97 3.67 10.89 -11.14
CA VAL A 97 3.16 12.05 -11.87
C VAL A 97 1.73 12.34 -11.40
N ILE A 98 1.51 13.57 -10.97
CA ILE A 98 0.20 14.06 -10.56
C ILE A 98 -0.32 14.97 -11.66
N ALA A 99 -1.49 14.66 -12.19
CA ALA A 99 -2.09 15.38 -13.31
C ALA A 99 -3.39 16.06 -12.90
N GLY A 100 -3.68 17.21 -13.51
CA GLY A 100 -4.88 18.01 -13.28
C GLY A 100 -4.69 19.17 -12.33
N ARG A 101 -5.45 20.26 -12.55
CA ARG A 101 -5.28 21.56 -11.88
C ARG A 101 -5.41 21.49 -10.36
N ASN A 102 -6.48 20.86 -9.87
CA ASN A 102 -6.72 20.75 -8.43
C ASN A 102 -5.71 19.83 -7.72
N PRO A 103 -5.45 18.59 -8.20
CA PRO A 103 -4.45 17.71 -7.59
C PRO A 103 -3.05 18.31 -7.55
N VAL A 104 -2.63 18.99 -8.62
CA VAL A 104 -1.32 19.65 -8.70
C VAL A 104 -1.23 20.76 -7.68
N LEU A 105 -2.23 21.66 -7.63
CA LEU A 105 -2.23 22.80 -6.70
C LEU A 105 -2.25 22.31 -5.24
N GLU A 106 -3.06 21.32 -4.90
CA GLU A 106 -3.08 20.73 -3.57
C GLU A 106 -1.75 20.10 -3.18
N THR A 107 -1.10 19.40 -4.13
CA THR A 107 0.20 18.79 -3.89
C THR A 107 1.28 19.84 -3.68
N LEU A 108 1.28 20.93 -4.46
CA LEU A 108 2.22 22.04 -4.29
C LEU A 108 2.05 22.75 -2.94
N ARG A 109 0.84 22.82 -2.38
CA ARG A 109 0.59 23.36 -1.03
C ARG A 109 1.05 22.43 0.09
N SER A 110 1.37 21.19 -0.22
CA SER A 110 1.87 20.17 0.72
C SER A 110 3.40 20.06 0.62
N PRO A 111 4.12 19.60 1.68
CA PRO A 111 5.58 19.47 1.68
C PRO A 111 6.08 18.25 0.87
N VAL A 112 5.46 17.99 -0.27
CA VAL A 112 5.84 16.91 -1.18
C VAL A 112 7.12 17.32 -1.93
N PRO A 113 8.14 16.45 -2.01
CA PRO A 113 9.35 16.73 -2.79
C PRO A 113 9.05 16.64 -4.28
N VAL A 114 9.04 17.80 -4.94
CA VAL A 114 8.74 17.93 -6.37
C VAL A 114 10.02 18.07 -7.17
N VAL A 115 10.04 17.47 -8.37
CA VAL A 115 11.13 17.58 -9.35
C VAL A 115 10.92 18.72 -10.30
N ALA A 116 9.70 18.83 -10.88
CA ALA A 116 9.34 19.87 -11.84
C ALA A 116 7.82 19.99 -11.97
N LEU A 117 7.37 21.19 -12.31
CA LEU A 117 6.01 21.48 -12.73
C LEU A 117 6.00 21.61 -14.26
N HIS A 118 5.19 20.80 -14.93
CA HIS A 118 5.00 20.85 -16.37
C HIS A 118 3.70 21.56 -16.69
N VAL A 119 3.76 22.60 -17.54
CA VAL A 119 2.61 23.44 -17.89
C VAL A 119 2.50 23.53 -19.41
N GLY A 120 1.29 23.36 -19.93
CA GLY A 120 1.01 23.50 -21.36
C GLY A 120 1.05 24.97 -21.81
N PRO A 121 1.23 25.21 -23.14
CA PRO A 121 1.27 26.57 -23.66
C PRO A 121 -0.11 27.26 -23.51
N ARG A 122 -0.09 28.58 -23.32
CA ARG A 122 -1.28 29.49 -23.31
C ARG A 122 -2.32 29.19 -22.21
N LEU A 123 -1.88 28.75 -21.03
CA LEU A 123 -2.77 28.48 -19.90
C LEU A 123 -2.75 29.56 -18.82
N ASP A 124 -2.13 30.68 -19.06
CA ASP A 124 -1.89 31.77 -18.11
C ASP A 124 -3.18 32.43 -17.59
N GLN A 125 -4.33 32.15 -18.22
CA GLN A 125 -5.63 32.70 -17.84
C GLN A 125 -6.37 31.90 -16.74
N ASP A 126 -5.87 30.72 -16.36
CA ASP A 126 -6.49 29.94 -15.28
C ASP A 126 -5.83 30.29 -13.94
N GLU A 127 -6.61 30.82 -13.01
CA GLU A 127 -6.14 31.22 -11.69
C GLU A 127 -5.40 30.11 -10.92
N ARG A 128 -5.83 28.85 -11.06
CA ARG A 128 -5.19 27.71 -10.40
C ARG A 128 -3.82 27.40 -10.97
N ILE A 129 -3.65 27.58 -12.27
CA ILE A 129 -2.35 27.40 -12.92
C ILE A 129 -1.41 28.54 -12.53
N SER A 130 -1.90 29.80 -12.50
CA SER A 130 -1.13 30.94 -12.03
C SER A 130 -0.68 30.75 -10.57
N GLN A 131 -1.57 30.29 -9.69
CA GLN A 131 -1.23 29.94 -8.30
C GLN A 131 -0.21 28.79 -8.21
N ALA A 132 -0.35 27.75 -9.05
CA ALA A 132 0.60 26.64 -9.07
C ALA A 132 2.01 27.10 -9.50
N ILE A 133 2.09 27.98 -10.50
CA ILE A 133 3.36 28.57 -10.96
C ILE A 133 3.98 29.43 -9.87
N ALA A 134 3.19 30.29 -9.20
CA ALA A 134 3.67 31.12 -8.10
C ALA A 134 4.24 30.27 -6.96
N ILE A 135 3.52 29.25 -6.50
CA ILE A 135 4.00 28.33 -5.44
C ILE A 135 5.26 27.58 -5.90
N ALA A 136 5.33 27.17 -7.17
CA ALA A 136 6.51 26.50 -7.71
C ALA A 136 7.73 27.44 -7.68
N ALA A 137 7.56 28.71 -8.08
CA ALA A 137 8.60 29.73 -8.02
C ALA A 137 9.09 29.99 -6.58
N ASP A 138 8.16 30.19 -5.63
CA ASP A 138 8.48 30.41 -4.21
C ASP A 138 9.24 29.23 -3.59
N ARG A 139 8.98 28.00 -4.08
CA ARG A 139 9.64 26.79 -3.63
C ARG A 139 10.89 26.42 -4.41
N GLY A 140 11.29 27.22 -5.40
CA GLY A 140 12.42 26.93 -6.29
C GLY A 140 12.22 25.66 -7.15
N ILE A 141 10.96 25.34 -7.49
CA ILE A 141 10.63 24.18 -8.32
C ILE A 141 10.69 24.63 -9.80
N PRO A 142 11.46 23.95 -10.66
CA PRO A 142 11.51 24.26 -12.07
C PRO A 142 10.13 24.16 -12.73
N VAL A 143 9.76 25.22 -13.49
CA VAL A 143 8.57 25.24 -14.33
C VAL A 143 9.01 24.98 -15.76
N VAL A 144 8.46 23.92 -16.37
CA VAL A 144 8.82 23.47 -17.71
C VAL A 144 7.61 23.55 -18.62
N GLU A 145 7.74 24.23 -19.76
CA GLU A 145 6.69 24.21 -20.77
C GLU A 145 6.67 22.80 -21.44
N ALA A 146 5.49 22.21 -21.55
CA ALA A 146 5.30 20.88 -22.08
C ALA A 146 4.11 20.85 -23.05
N GLY A 147 4.33 20.36 -24.26
CA GLY A 147 3.25 20.17 -25.24
C GLY A 147 2.21 19.13 -24.78
N ARG A 148 1.00 19.19 -25.37
CA ARG A 148 -0.09 18.28 -25.03
C ARG A 148 0.32 16.80 -25.09
N GLN A 149 1.03 16.40 -26.14
CA GLN A 149 1.49 15.01 -26.31
C GLN A 149 2.51 14.58 -25.25
N GLU A 150 3.28 15.52 -24.75
CA GLU A 150 4.23 15.27 -23.67
C GLU A 150 3.50 15.12 -22.33
N LEU A 151 2.53 15.99 -22.06
CA LEU A 151 1.66 15.88 -20.88
C LEU A 151 0.84 14.58 -20.89
N ASP A 152 0.30 14.17 -22.05
CA ASP A 152 -0.40 12.88 -22.20
C ASP A 152 0.52 11.69 -21.89
N ARG A 153 1.77 11.73 -22.36
CA ARG A 153 2.79 10.71 -22.04
C ARG A 153 3.15 10.69 -20.55
N PHE A 154 3.40 11.85 -19.96
CA PHE A 154 3.74 11.96 -18.54
C PHE A 154 2.60 11.50 -17.64
N SER A 155 1.37 11.85 -17.95
CA SER A 155 0.21 11.52 -17.16
C SER A 155 -0.26 10.06 -17.33
N GLY A 156 0.34 9.31 -18.26
CA GLY A 156 -0.11 7.95 -18.58
C GLY A 156 -1.56 7.90 -19.10
N GLY A 157 -2.01 8.97 -19.77
CA GLY A 157 -3.38 9.11 -20.28
C GLY A 157 -4.39 9.65 -19.24
N ALA A 158 -3.95 10.06 -18.04
CA ALA A 158 -4.83 10.73 -17.08
C ALA A 158 -5.21 12.13 -17.58
N ILE A 159 -6.37 12.63 -17.11
CA ILE A 159 -6.87 13.99 -17.48
C ILE A 159 -5.97 15.04 -16.84
N HIS A 160 -4.99 15.53 -17.58
CA HIS A 160 -4.00 16.49 -17.08
C HIS A 160 -4.46 17.95 -17.10
N GLN A 161 -5.48 18.32 -17.86
CA GLN A 161 -6.01 19.70 -17.94
C GLN A 161 -4.93 20.77 -18.23
N GLY A 162 -3.87 20.40 -18.94
CA GLY A 162 -2.76 21.27 -19.29
C GLY A 162 -1.66 21.40 -18.22
N ILE A 163 -1.73 20.68 -17.12
CA ILE A 163 -0.73 20.76 -16.03
C ILE A 163 -0.45 19.40 -15.42
N ALA A 164 0.83 19.14 -15.15
CA ALA A 164 1.30 17.92 -14.48
C ALA A 164 2.48 18.21 -13.56
N LEU A 165 2.55 17.52 -12.44
CA LEU A 165 3.60 17.67 -11.42
C LEU A 165 4.39 16.36 -11.33
N ARG A 166 5.69 16.46 -11.44
CA ARG A 166 6.59 15.31 -11.30
C ARG A 166 7.14 15.28 -9.88
N VAL A 167 6.80 14.24 -9.13
CA VAL A 167 7.20 14.07 -7.73
C VAL A 167 8.45 13.20 -7.65
N ARG A 168 9.36 13.54 -6.74
CA ARG A 168 10.57 12.74 -6.51
C ARG A 168 10.19 11.40 -5.89
N PRO A 169 10.72 10.26 -6.40
CA PRO A 169 10.53 8.97 -5.75
C PRO A 169 11.02 9.01 -4.29
N TYR A 170 10.26 8.37 -3.41
CA TYR A 170 10.67 8.24 -2.03
C TYR A 170 11.84 7.25 -1.90
N SER A 171 12.84 7.63 -1.12
CA SER A 171 13.98 6.75 -0.79
C SER A 171 13.66 5.97 0.48
N TYR A 172 13.30 4.71 0.31
CA TYR A 172 13.00 3.82 1.43
C TYR A 172 14.28 3.43 2.19
N ALA A 173 14.17 3.39 3.52
CA ALA A 173 15.21 2.84 4.38
C ALA A 173 15.26 1.31 4.31
N HIS A 174 16.33 0.72 4.83
CA HIS A 174 16.38 -0.70 5.10
C HIS A 174 15.74 -1.02 6.47
N PRO A 175 14.97 -2.11 6.63
CA PRO A 175 14.36 -2.43 7.92
C PRO A 175 15.35 -2.54 9.09
N GLU A 176 16.53 -3.08 8.84
CA GLU A 176 17.58 -3.25 9.85
C GLU A 176 18.20 -1.92 10.35
N ASP A 177 17.99 -0.82 9.61
CA ASP A 177 18.49 0.50 10.02
C ASP A 177 17.63 1.18 11.09
N LEU A 178 16.35 0.74 11.25
CA LEU A 178 15.40 1.42 12.12
C LEU A 178 15.75 1.31 13.62
N PRO A 179 16.16 0.15 14.17
CA PRO A 179 16.54 0.05 15.59
C PRO A 179 17.74 0.93 15.94
N ALA A 180 18.68 1.13 15.01
CA ALA A 180 19.86 1.96 15.24
C ALA A 180 19.52 3.46 15.45
N ARG A 181 18.35 3.92 15.01
CA ARG A 181 17.87 5.29 15.26
C ARG A 181 17.51 5.48 16.72
N ALA A 182 16.77 4.53 17.31
CA ALA A 182 16.41 4.55 18.73
C ALA A 182 17.67 4.60 19.64
N ALA A 183 18.69 3.84 19.28
CA ALA A 183 19.96 3.86 19.99
C ALA A 183 20.62 5.24 20.01
N LYS A 184 20.49 6.03 18.93
CA LYS A 184 21.01 7.41 18.87
C LYS A 184 20.23 8.36 19.77
N ASP A 185 18.93 8.12 19.90
CA ASP A 185 18.03 8.94 20.72
C ASP A 185 18.09 8.53 22.21
N GLY A 186 18.74 7.40 22.52
CA GLY A 186 18.82 6.85 23.88
C GLY A 186 17.51 6.30 24.41
N GLU A 187 16.59 5.95 23.51
CA GLU A 187 15.24 5.46 23.82
C GLU A 187 15.05 4.00 23.41
N PRO A 188 14.18 3.24 24.08
CA PRO A 188 13.82 1.89 23.61
C PRO A 188 13.19 1.97 22.22
N PRO A 189 13.62 1.13 21.26
CA PRO A 189 13.05 1.14 19.91
C PRO A 189 11.52 1.00 19.93
N LEU A 190 10.85 1.81 19.10
CA LEU A 190 9.43 1.67 18.77
C LEU A 190 9.29 1.75 17.25
N ILE A 191 8.96 0.64 16.65
CA ILE A 191 8.80 0.50 15.19
C ILE A 191 7.37 0.10 14.89
N VAL A 192 6.77 0.64 13.84
CA VAL A 192 5.45 0.20 13.37
C VAL A 192 5.60 -0.62 12.11
N ALA A 193 5.06 -1.83 12.09
CA ALA A 193 5.03 -2.70 10.91
C ALA A 193 3.61 -2.79 10.35
N LEU A 194 3.45 -2.69 9.03
CA LEU A 194 2.14 -2.69 8.37
C LEU A 194 1.93 -3.97 7.58
N ASP A 195 0.86 -4.71 7.88
CA ASP A 195 0.47 -5.91 7.16
C ASP A 195 -0.81 -5.67 6.34
N GLY A 196 -0.65 -5.53 5.03
CA GLY A 196 -1.79 -5.37 4.12
C GLY A 196 -2.48 -3.99 4.14
N VAL A 197 -1.87 -2.97 4.71
CA VAL A 197 -2.36 -1.58 4.63
C VAL A 197 -2.06 -1.02 3.25
N THR A 198 -3.07 -0.84 2.42
CA THR A 198 -2.94 -0.48 0.99
C THR A 198 -3.30 0.97 0.67
N ASP A 199 -3.98 1.69 1.56
CA ASP A 199 -4.30 3.12 1.36
C ASP A 199 -3.10 3.99 1.78
N PRO A 200 -2.52 4.79 0.85
CA PRO A 200 -1.44 5.73 1.16
C PRO A 200 -1.80 6.78 2.23
N ARG A 201 -3.08 7.11 2.39
CA ARG A 201 -3.53 8.05 3.42
C ARG A 201 -3.38 7.45 4.81
N ASN A 202 -3.69 6.16 4.97
CA ASN A 202 -3.45 5.45 6.23
C ASN A 202 -1.95 5.36 6.53
N LEU A 203 -1.13 5.03 5.54
CA LEU A 203 0.33 5.04 5.69
C LEU A 203 0.82 6.41 6.22
N GLY A 204 0.40 7.50 5.60
CA GLY A 204 0.83 8.84 6.02
C GLY A 204 0.32 9.22 7.42
N ALA A 205 -0.92 8.85 7.78
CA ALA A 205 -1.48 9.04 9.12
C ALA A 205 -0.71 8.24 10.18
N ILE A 206 -0.36 6.99 9.87
CA ILE A 206 0.43 6.12 10.75
C ILE A 206 1.83 6.69 10.95
N VAL A 207 2.51 7.12 9.88
CA VAL A 207 3.83 7.77 9.96
C VAL A 207 3.78 9.00 10.86
N ARG A 208 2.73 9.82 10.72
CA ARG A 208 2.53 11.01 11.57
C ARG A 208 2.34 10.64 13.04
N SER A 209 1.49 9.66 13.33
CA SER A 209 1.24 9.18 14.69
C SER A 209 2.50 8.54 15.29
N THR A 210 3.23 7.75 14.50
CA THR A 210 4.50 7.13 14.92
C THR A 210 5.49 8.19 15.40
N ALA A 211 5.68 9.26 14.63
CA ALA A 211 6.58 10.34 15.03
C ALA A 211 6.05 11.15 16.22
N ALA A 212 4.72 11.35 16.31
CA ALA A 212 4.12 12.12 17.41
C ALA A 212 4.28 11.41 18.76
N PHE A 213 4.34 10.08 18.75
CA PHE A 213 4.40 9.24 19.96
C PHE A 213 5.76 8.55 20.17
N GLY A 214 6.84 9.12 19.62
CA GLY A 214 8.22 8.66 19.89
C GLY A 214 8.61 7.39 19.15
N GLY A 215 7.96 7.07 18.04
CA GLY A 215 8.39 5.95 17.20
C GLY A 215 9.54 6.32 16.26
N HIS A 216 10.34 5.33 15.87
CA HIS A 216 11.61 5.51 15.16
C HIS A 216 11.53 5.18 13.66
N GLY A 217 10.43 4.58 13.21
CA GLY A 217 10.21 4.28 11.80
C GLY A 217 9.00 3.39 11.55
N VAL A 218 8.63 3.28 10.28
CA VAL A 218 7.54 2.43 9.80
C VAL A 218 8.08 1.43 8.79
N VAL A 219 7.68 0.16 8.88
CA VAL A 219 8.05 -0.90 7.93
C VAL A 219 6.85 -1.31 7.11
N VAL A 220 7.01 -1.34 5.80
CA VAL A 220 5.99 -1.80 4.86
C VAL A 220 6.53 -2.94 3.99
N PRO A 221 5.74 -3.95 3.63
CA PRO A 221 6.17 -4.93 2.65
C PRO A 221 6.27 -4.31 1.24
N VAL A 222 7.18 -4.82 0.40
CA VAL A 222 7.32 -4.38 -1.01
C VAL A 222 6.05 -4.63 -1.82
N ARG A 223 5.25 -5.62 -1.43
CA ARG A 223 4.03 -6.03 -2.14
C ARG A 223 2.83 -5.97 -1.21
N ARG A 224 1.66 -5.67 -1.76
CA ARG A 224 0.38 -5.59 -1.01
C ARG A 224 0.40 -4.56 0.11
N SER A 225 1.10 -3.45 -0.11
CA SER A 225 1.10 -2.32 0.81
C SER A 225 1.04 -1.00 0.07
N ALA A 226 0.65 0.04 0.78
CA ALA A 226 0.72 1.39 0.28
C ALA A 226 2.17 1.81 0.04
N GLY A 227 2.42 2.47 -1.09
CA GLY A 227 3.65 3.21 -1.32
C GLY A 227 3.59 4.62 -0.75
N VAL A 228 4.77 5.24 -0.57
CA VAL A 228 4.88 6.65 -0.22
C VAL A 228 4.59 7.50 -1.45
N THR A 229 3.33 7.80 -1.67
CA THR A 229 2.79 8.63 -2.75
C THR A 229 2.47 10.05 -2.24
N ALA A 230 2.04 10.94 -3.12
CA ALA A 230 1.56 12.28 -2.72
C ALA A 230 0.43 12.22 -1.68
N GLY A 231 -0.42 11.20 -1.72
CA GLY A 231 -1.46 10.97 -0.71
C GLY A 231 -0.89 10.70 0.68
N ALA A 232 0.18 9.91 0.77
CA ALA A 232 0.91 9.66 2.01
C ALA A 232 1.63 10.93 2.51
N TRP A 233 2.26 11.68 1.62
CA TRP A 233 2.88 12.97 1.96
C TRP A 233 1.88 13.96 2.54
N LYS A 234 0.70 14.07 1.93
CA LYS A 234 -0.36 14.97 2.40
C LYS A 234 -0.84 14.58 3.81
N SER A 235 -1.17 13.31 4.03
CA SER A 235 -1.68 12.83 5.32
C SER A 235 -0.62 12.80 6.43
N SER A 236 0.66 12.65 6.08
CA SER A 236 1.76 12.72 7.04
C SER A 236 2.09 14.14 7.52
N ALA A 237 1.51 15.18 6.92
CA ALA A 237 1.81 16.58 7.22
C ALA A 237 3.32 16.89 7.26
N GLY A 238 4.09 16.33 6.32
CA GLY A 238 5.54 16.51 6.21
C GLY A 238 6.41 15.62 7.09
N THR A 239 5.81 14.79 7.92
CA THR A 239 6.55 13.88 8.82
C THR A 239 7.41 12.86 8.05
N LEU A 240 6.99 12.47 6.84
CA LEU A 240 7.77 11.59 5.93
C LEU A 240 9.17 12.14 5.59
N ALA A 241 9.42 13.43 5.74
CA ALA A 241 10.76 14.00 5.56
C ALA A 241 11.71 13.67 6.72
N ARG A 242 11.19 13.28 7.88
CA ARG A 242 11.95 13.08 9.13
C ARG A 242 11.89 11.67 9.65
N LEU A 243 10.73 11.02 9.59
CA LEU A 243 10.56 9.63 10.02
C LEU A 243 10.70 8.70 8.81
N PRO A 244 11.65 7.75 8.83
CA PRO A 244 11.85 6.84 7.70
C PRO A 244 10.73 5.81 7.58
N VAL A 245 10.39 5.52 6.34
CA VAL A 245 9.65 4.32 5.97
C VAL A 245 10.63 3.33 5.35
N ALA A 246 10.71 2.15 5.91
CA ALA A 246 11.54 1.06 5.40
C ALA A 246 10.70 0.07 4.58
N GLN A 247 11.32 -0.52 3.56
CA GLN A 247 10.66 -1.50 2.71
C GLN A 247 11.23 -2.90 2.93
N ALA A 248 10.38 -3.82 3.40
CA ALA A 248 10.75 -5.22 3.63
C ALA A 248 10.34 -6.10 2.45
N PRO A 249 11.25 -6.84 1.81
CA PRO A 249 10.89 -7.84 0.80
C PRO A 249 9.94 -8.93 1.34
N ASN A 250 10.10 -9.26 2.63
CA ASN A 250 9.28 -10.21 3.37
C ASN A 250 9.09 -9.70 4.81
N LEU A 251 7.85 -9.34 5.16
CA LEU A 251 7.53 -8.78 6.48
C LEU A 251 7.79 -9.78 7.61
N ALA A 252 7.39 -11.05 7.46
CA ALA A 252 7.60 -12.06 8.49
C ALA A 252 9.11 -12.28 8.80
N ARG A 253 9.96 -12.18 7.77
CA ARG A 253 11.42 -12.24 7.96
C ARG A 253 11.95 -11.00 8.67
N ALA A 254 11.42 -9.82 8.35
CA ALA A 254 11.82 -8.59 9.04
C ALA A 254 11.43 -8.62 10.50
N LEU A 255 10.22 -9.14 10.84
CA LEU A 255 9.79 -9.31 12.22
C LEU A 255 10.70 -10.29 12.98
N ALA A 256 11.07 -11.43 12.37
CA ALA A 256 12.01 -12.38 12.97
C ALA A 256 13.38 -11.72 13.25
N ALA A 257 13.90 -10.91 12.30
CA ALA A 257 15.16 -10.19 12.52
C ALA A 257 15.07 -9.16 13.66
N TYR A 258 13.92 -8.54 13.88
CA TYR A 258 13.69 -7.66 15.02
C TYR A 258 13.62 -8.43 16.34
N GLN A 259 12.99 -9.61 16.36
CA GLN A 259 12.98 -10.51 17.53
C GLN A 259 14.40 -10.97 17.86
N ASP A 260 15.19 -11.38 16.87
CA ASP A 260 16.60 -11.74 17.04
C ASP A 260 17.44 -10.56 17.57
N ALA A 261 17.05 -9.32 17.26
CA ALA A 261 17.67 -8.10 17.79
C ALA A 261 17.13 -7.67 19.17
N GLY A 262 16.24 -8.48 19.79
CA GLY A 262 15.71 -8.24 21.13
C GLY A 262 14.48 -7.32 21.19
N LEU A 263 13.78 -7.09 20.07
CA LEU A 263 12.52 -6.38 20.08
C LEU A 263 11.37 -7.37 20.24
N PHE A 264 10.39 -7.04 21.06
CA PHE A 264 9.12 -7.76 21.11
C PHE A 264 8.19 -7.34 19.96
N VAL A 265 7.39 -8.26 19.49
CA VAL A 265 6.43 -8.00 18.40
C VAL A 265 5.01 -8.12 18.94
N ALA A 266 4.28 -7.00 19.02
CA ALA A 266 2.89 -6.94 19.40
C ALA A 266 2.00 -6.66 18.19
N GLY A 267 1.04 -7.54 17.92
CA GLY A 267 0.08 -7.40 16.83
C GLY A 267 -1.25 -6.82 17.31
N LEU A 268 -1.83 -5.87 16.55
CA LEU A 268 -3.17 -5.38 16.84
C LEU A 268 -4.23 -6.32 16.24
N ASP A 269 -5.06 -6.90 17.09
CA ASP A 269 -6.16 -7.79 16.71
C ASP A 269 -7.39 -7.53 17.60
N ALA A 270 -8.54 -7.30 16.98
CA ALA A 270 -9.78 -6.99 17.72
C ALA A 270 -10.28 -8.15 18.61
N GLY A 271 -9.88 -9.40 18.29
CA GLY A 271 -10.24 -10.60 19.03
C GLY A 271 -9.24 -10.99 20.14
N ALA A 272 -8.17 -10.23 20.32
CA ALA A 272 -7.17 -10.52 21.33
C ALA A 272 -7.71 -10.36 22.74
N SER A 273 -7.25 -11.22 23.65
CA SER A 273 -7.64 -11.19 25.07
C SER A 273 -6.91 -10.15 25.90
N VAL A 274 -5.71 -9.75 25.49
CA VAL A 274 -4.92 -8.71 26.15
C VAL A 274 -5.36 -7.34 25.62
N ALA A 275 -5.74 -6.43 26.49
CA ALA A 275 -6.04 -5.07 26.08
C ALA A 275 -4.74 -4.26 25.90
N ILE A 276 -4.74 -3.28 24.99
CA ILE A 276 -3.52 -2.50 24.68
C ILE A 276 -2.97 -1.75 25.89
N ASP A 277 -3.82 -1.35 26.82
CA ASP A 277 -3.46 -0.72 28.09
C ASP A 277 -2.89 -1.69 29.12
N GLU A 278 -3.06 -3.00 28.92
CA GLU A 278 -2.48 -4.07 29.72
C GLU A 278 -1.17 -4.64 29.12
N LEU A 279 -0.72 -4.12 27.95
CA LEU A 279 0.46 -4.62 27.26
C LEU A 279 1.74 -4.36 28.06
N GLU A 280 2.22 -5.33 28.80
CA GLU A 280 3.44 -5.23 29.64
C GLU A 280 4.71 -4.94 28.82
N LEU A 281 4.75 -5.40 27.56
CA LEU A 281 5.89 -5.21 26.64
C LEU A 281 6.05 -3.77 26.13
N ALA A 282 5.10 -2.87 26.44
CA ALA A 282 5.08 -1.50 25.92
C ALA A 282 6.29 -0.66 26.38
N ASP A 283 6.86 -0.96 27.54
CA ASP A 283 7.96 -0.19 28.12
C ASP A 283 9.33 -0.50 27.49
N GLY A 284 9.46 -1.66 26.86
CA GLY A 284 10.69 -2.14 26.23
C GLY A 284 10.79 -1.87 24.74
N PRO A 285 11.83 -2.46 24.08
CA PRO A 285 11.97 -2.47 22.64
C PRO A 285 10.77 -3.16 21.96
N LEU A 286 10.02 -2.45 21.11
CA LEU A 286 8.74 -2.92 20.60
C LEU A 286 8.58 -2.69 19.09
N VAL A 287 8.04 -3.70 18.41
CA VAL A 287 7.45 -3.59 17.08
C VAL A 287 5.93 -3.71 17.22
N LEU A 288 5.19 -2.68 16.87
CA LEU A 288 3.74 -2.70 16.83
C LEU A 288 3.28 -3.05 15.42
N VAL A 289 2.57 -4.16 15.24
CA VAL A 289 2.08 -4.60 13.92
C VAL A 289 0.62 -4.22 13.75
N VAL A 290 0.34 -3.50 12.66
CA VAL A 290 -1.00 -3.02 12.31
C VAL A 290 -1.46 -3.73 11.04
N GLY A 291 -2.61 -4.38 11.11
CA GLY A 291 -3.21 -5.11 10.00
C GLY A 291 -4.04 -4.23 9.06
N SER A 292 -4.54 -4.86 7.99
CA SER A 292 -5.44 -4.22 7.03
C SER A 292 -6.83 -3.96 7.62
N GLU A 293 -7.53 -2.97 7.05
CA GLU A 293 -8.91 -2.70 7.42
C GLU A 293 -9.81 -3.90 7.08
N GLY A 294 -10.63 -4.31 8.03
CA GLY A 294 -11.61 -5.39 7.89
C GLY A 294 -11.04 -6.82 7.99
N GLN A 295 -9.81 -7.08 7.54
CA GLN A 295 -9.20 -8.42 7.62
C GLN A 295 -8.19 -8.56 8.78
N GLY A 296 -7.75 -7.45 9.36
CA GLY A 296 -6.74 -7.46 10.41
C GLY A 296 -5.37 -7.96 9.93
N LEU A 297 -4.68 -8.68 10.79
CA LEU A 297 -3.39 -9.30 10.49
C LEU A 297 -3.57 -10.56 9.65
N SER A 298 -2.67 -10.77 8.71
CA SER A 298 -2.60 -12.07 8.03
C SER A 298 -2.19 -13.16 9.03
N ARG A 299 -2.68 -14.39 8.84
CA ARG A 299 -2.41 -15.52 9.72
C ARG A 299 -0.91 -15.68 9.99
N LEU A 300 -0.07 -15.63 8.95
CA LEU A 300 1.38 -15.79 9.09
C LEU A 300 1.99 -14.68 9.98
N ILE A 301 1.50 -13.46 9.90
CA ILE A 301 2.01 -12.35 10.70
C ILE A 301 1.48 -12.46 12.14
N ALA A 302 0.22 -12.81 12.33
CA ALA A 302 -0.34 -13.05 13.67
C ALA A 302 0.42 -14.16 14.43
N GLU A 303 0.76 -15.28 13.74
CA GLU A 303 1.56 -16.38 14.29
C GLU A 303 3.02 -15.97 14.61
N ARG A 304 3.50 -14.84 14.10
CA ARG A 304 4.85 -14.30 14.37
C ARG A 304 4.87 -13.28 15.50
N CYS A 305 3.72 -12.78 15.91
CA CYS A 305 3.66 -11.87 17.06
C CYS A 305 3.90 -12.64 18.37
N ASP A 306 4.66 -12.04 19.28
CA ASP A 306 4.87 -12.56 20.62
C ASP A 306 3.59 -12.41 21.45
N VAL A 307 2.79 -11.38 21.14
CA VAL A 307 1.50 -11.09 21.76
C VAL A 307 0.55 -10.44 20.75
N LEU A 308 -0.73 -10.74 20.88
CA LEU A 308 -1.79 -9.99 20.22
C LEU A 308 -2.49 -9.12 21.26
N ALA A 309 -2.73 -7.85 20.90
CA ALA A 309 -3.38 -6.88 21.76
C ALA A 309 -4.59 -6.25 21.10
N SER A 310 -5.67 -6.07 21.83
CA SER A 310 -6.89 -5.43 21.36
C SER A 310 -7.03 -4.00 21.84
N ILE A 311 -7.68 -3.17 21.04
CA ILE A 311 -8.17 -1.86 21.49
C ILE A 311 -9.62 -2.06 21.92
N PRO A 312 -9.97 -1.85 23.18
CA PRO A 312 -11.33 -1.99 23.64
C PRO A 312 -12.27 -1.02 22.93
N ILE A 313 -13.20 -1.55 22.13
CA ILE A 313 -14.22 -0.77 21.43
C ILE A 313 -15.62 -1.22 21.86
N ARG A 314 -16.58 -0.30 21.80
CA ARG A 314 -17.97 -0.62 22.10
C ARG A 314 -18.61 -1.34 20.91
N ARG A 315 -19.61 -2.19 21.15
CA ARG A 315 -20.31 -3.00 20.13
C ARG A 315 -20.95 -2.24 18.96
N ALA A 316 -20.99 -0.92 19.01
CA ALA A 316 -21.50 -0.09 17.93
C ALA A 316 -20.57 -0.01 16.69
N ALA A 317 -19.31 -0.45 16.83
CA ALA A 317 -18.33 -0.51 15.75
C ALA A 317 -17.69 -1.90 15.73
N GLU A 318 -17.51 -2.46 14.53
CA GLU A 318 -16.87 -3.77 14.36
C GLU A 318 -15.35 -3.66 14.28
N SER A 319 -14.84 -2.54 13.80
CA SER A 319 -13.40 -2.28 13.63
C SER A 319 -13.10 -0.78 13.61
N LEU A 320 -11.83 -0.43 13.76
CA LEU A 320 -11.30 0.92 13.59
C LEU A 320 -10.55 1.02 12.26
N ASN A 321 -10.50 2.23 11.71
CA ASN A 321 -9.58 2.55 10.63
C ASN A 321 -8.14 2.26 11.09
N ALA A 322 -7.29 1.70 10.20
CA ALA A 322 -5.93 1.29 10.55
C ALA A 322 -5.05 2.43 11.08
N GLY A 323 -5.19 3.64 10.53
CA GLY A 323 -4.48 4.83 11.03
C GLY A 323 -4.93 5.26 12.41
N ILE A 324 -6.23 5.13 12.72
CA ILE A 324 -6.80 5.42 14.04
C ILE A 324 -6.33 4.37 15.06
N ALA A 325 -6.42 3.09 14.71
CA ALA A 325 -5.98 1.99 15.57
C ALA A 325 -4.48 2.14 15.94
N ALA A 326 -3.64 2.41 14.94
CA ALA A 326 -2.23 2.68 15.15
C ALA A 326 -2.01 3.89 16.08
N GLY A 327 -2.76 4.98 15.87
CA GLY A 327 -2.65 6.19 16.69
C GLY A 327 -2.99 5.96 18.15
N ILE A 328 -4.08 5.22 18.44
CA ILE A 328 -4.49 4.86 19.80
C ILE A 328 -3.43 3.98 20.47
N ALA A 329 -2.99 2.93 19.80
CA ALA A 329 -1.99 2.02 20.34
C ALA A 329 -0.64 2.70 20.60
N LEU A 330 -0.19 3.54 19.68
CA LEU A 330 1.03 4.33 19.84
C LEU A 330 0.93 5.34 20.99
N TYR A 331 -0.22 5.99 21.15
CA TYR A 331 -0.47 6.86 22.29
C TYR A 331 -0.36 6.10 23.62
N GLU A 332 -0.96 4.92 23.69
CA GLU A 332 -0.93 4.11 24.90
C GLU A 332 0.50 3.64 25.25
N VAL A 333 1.26 3.17 24.26
CA VAL A 333 2.69 2.83 24.42
C VAL A 333 3.47 4.05 24.93
N SER A 334 3.28 5.22 24.32
CA SER A 334 3.97 6.45 24.73
C SER A 334 3.59 6.88 26.15
N ARG A 335 2.30 6.76 26.50
CA ARG A 335 1.80 7.07 27.85
C ARG A 335 2.44 6.16 28.92
N ARG A 336 2.51 4.85 28.64
CA ARG A 336 3.15 3.89 29.56
C ARG A 336 4.63 4.18 29.74
N ARG A 337 5.37 4.39 28.64
CA ARG A 337 6.79 4.75 28.68
C ARG A 337 7.05 6.03 29.49
N ALA A 338 6.16 7.01 29.40
CA ALA A 338 6.27 8.23 30.20
C ALA A 338 6.07 7.99 31.70
N ILE A 339 5.19 7.06 32.08
CA ILE A 339 4.95 6.68 33.47
C ILE A 339 6.10 5.86 34.04
N SER A 340 6.62 4.90 33.26
CA SER A 340 7.72 4.02 33.68
C SER A 340 9.09 4.74 33.68
N GLY A 341 9.17 5.97 33.19
CA GLY A 341 10.41 6.72 33.09
C GLY A 341 11.34 6.27 31.96
N SER A 342 10.91 5.29 31.15
CA SER A 342 11.64 4.79 29.98
C SER A 342 11.48 5.67 28.74
N GLY A 343 10.48 6.57 28.75
CA GLY A 343 10.25 7.59 27.73
C GLY A 343 10.26 8.98 28.35
N ARG A 344 11.39 9.66 28.31
CA ARG A 344 11.47 11.05 28.75
C ARG A 344 10.85 11.93 27.66
N PRO A 345 9.74 12.67 27.88
CA PRO A 345 9.27 13.60 26.87
C PRO A 345 10.37 14.64 26.65
N ALA A 346 10.82 14.76 25.42
CA ALA A 346 11.71 15.86 25.02
C ALA A 346 11.02 17.16 25.45
N THR A 347 11.59 17.86 26.42
CA THR A 347 11.17 19.20 26.79
C THR A 347 11.10 20.03 25.52
N ARG A 348 9.94 20.57 25.20
CA ARG A 348 9.78 21.53 24.11
C ARG A 348 10.78 22.64 24.41
N SER A 349 11.88 22.66 23.65
CA SER A 349 12.73 23.83 23.58
C SER A 349 11.84 25.00 23.20
N SER A 350 11.67 25.92 24.14
CA SER A 350 10.99 27.18 23.94
C SER A 350 11.66 27.86 22.74
N ARG A 351 10.94 28.02 21.66
CA ARG A 351 11.33 28.90 20.57
C ARG A 351 11.51 30.30 21.16
N PRO A 352 12.63 30.96 20.98
CA PRO A 352 12.69 32.39 21.23
C PRO A 352 11.76 33.11 20.25
N ALA A 353 11.08 34.13 20.74
CA ALA A 353 10.11 34.98 20.06
C ALA A 353 10.71 35.70 18.84
#